data_b2eb95160cd80c0618626eec85008b72
#
_entry.id   b2eb95160cd80c0618626eec85008b72
#
_cell.length_a   1.000
_cell.length_b   1.000
_cell.length_c   1.000
_cell.angle_alpha   90.00
_cell.angle_beta   90.00
_cell.angle_gamma   90.00
#
_symmetry.space_group_name_H-M   'P 1'
#
loop_
_entity.id
_entity.type
_entity.pdbx_description
1 polymer ?
#
loop_
_entity_poly.entity_id
_entity_poly.type
_entity_poly.pdbx_seq_one_letter_code
_entity_poly.pdbx_strand_id
1 'polypeptide(L)'
;GFDKLIAGADLIITGEGKLDRQTIMGKTASGILAAARKRHIPVIALGGCVENMKELIDAGFLAAFSILPYPVTLEQAMQKNFALYNIANTTEQVMRIIKNQAQ
;
A
#
# COMPACT_ATOMS: atom_id res chain seq x y z
N GLY A 1 6.23 19.84 -3.31
CA GLY A 1 6.62 18.51 -2.91
C GLY A 1 5.44 17.60 -2.67
N PHE A 2 5.72 16.45 -2.13
CA PHE A 2 4.70 15.44 -1.86
C PHE A 2 3.57 15.97 -0.97
N ASP A 3 3.91 16.73 0.05
CA ASP A 3 2.93 17.33 0.96
C ASP A 3 1.84 18.10 0.23
N LYS A 4 2.22 18.86 -0.79
CA LYS A 4 1.26 19.64 -1.57
C LYS A 4 0.42 18.75 -2.48
N LEU A 5 1.02 17.67 -2.98
CA LEU A 5 0.31 16.74 -3.86
C LEU A 5 -0.81 15.99 -3.13
N ILE A 6 -0.62 15.68 -1.86
CA ILE A 6 -1.62 14.95 -1.08
C ILE A 6 -2.61 15.86 -0.35
N ALA A 7 -2.43 17.17 -0.42
CA ALA A 7 -3.35 18.11 0.22
C ALA A 7 -4.77 17.89 -0.35
N GLY A 8 -5.70 17.56 0.50
CA GLY A 8 -7.08 17.27 0.10
C GLY A 8 -7.33 15.82 -0.29
N ALA A 9 -6.32 14.96 -0.25
CA ALA A 9 -6.52 13.53 -0.48
C ALA A 9 -7.21 12.89 0.73
N ASP A 10 -8.08 11.92 0.46
CA ASP A 10 -8.79 11.17 1.52
C ASP A 10 -8.07 9.86 1.84
N LEU A 11 -7.20 9.40 0.96
CA LEU A 11 -6.52 8.12 1.08
C LEU A 11 -5.27 8.13 0.20
N ILE A 12 -4.23 7.48 0.67
CA ILE A 12 -3.02 7.23 -0.12
C ILE A 12 -2.85 5.73 -0.25
N ILE A 13 -2.64 5.27 -1.47
CA ILE A 13 -2.30 3.87 -1.75
C ILE A 13 -0.90 3.85 -2.33
N THR A 14 0.01 3.11 -1.69
CA THR A 14 1.38 2.97 -2.17
C THR A 14 1.66 1.51 -2.50
N GLY A 15 2.54 1.26 -3.47
CA GLY A 15 2.89 -0.08 -3.91
C GLY A 15 4.39 -0.34 -3.84
N GLU A 16 4.75 -1.54 -3.44
CA GLU A 16 6.13 -2.01 -3.37
C GLU A 16 6.18 -3.47 -3.82
N GLY A 17 7.32 -3.88 -4.38
CA GLY A 17 7.50 -5.30 -4.72
C GLY A 17 7.47 -6.18 -3.49
N LYS A 18 8.08 -5.74 -2.41
CA LYS A 18 8.09 -6.42 -1.13
C LYS A 18 7.87 -5.42 -0.01
N LEU A 19 6.94 -5.74 0.86
CA LEU A 19 6.66 -4.95 2.07
C LEU A 19 7.20 -5.71 3.27
N ASP A 20 8.12 -5.09 4.01
CA ASP A 20 8.72 -5.69 5.19
C ASP A 20 9.31 -4.60 6.09
N ARG A 21 10.09 -5.03 7.06
CA ARG A 21 10.75 -4.11 8.00
C ARG A 21 11.67 -3.13 7.29
N GLN A 22 12.35 -3.56 6.21
CA GLN A 22 13.25 -2.68 5.46
C GLN A 22 12.48 -1.57 4.73
N THR A 23 11.26 -1.83 4.30
CA THR A 23 10.40 -0.82 3.67
C THR A 23 10.18 0.36 4.63
N ILE A 24 9.90 0.06 5.88
CA ILE A 24 9.64 1.07 6.91
C ILE A 24 10.88 1.96 7.13
N MET A 25 12.06 1.37 7.04
CA MET A 25 13.32 2.07 7.25
C MET A 25 13.74 2.93 6.05
N GLY A 26 13.10 2.75 4.91
CA GLY A 26 13.41 3.51 3.70
C GLY A 26 12.89 4.93 3.76
N LYS A 27 13.60 5.83 3.08
CA LYS A 27 13.24 7.25 3.06
C LYS A 27 11.91 7.51 2.39
N THR A 28 11.59 6.75 1.35
CA THR A 28 10.33 6.92 0.61
C THR A 28 9.13 6.63 1.50
N ALA A 29 9.12 5.45 2.10
CA ALA A 29 8.00 5.06 2.98
C ALA A 29 7.89 5.97 4.20
N SER A 30 9.01 6.27 4.85
CA SER A 30 8.98 7.14 6.03
C SER A 30 8.52 8.55 5.70
N GLY A 31 8.89 9.06 4.52
CA GLY A 31 8.43 10.36 4.05
C GLY A 31 6.93 10.40 3.77
N ILE A 32 6.41 9.35 3.12
CA ILE A 32 4.98 9.25 2.84
C ILE A 32 4.18 9.18 4.14
N LEU A 33 4.61 8.34 5.07
CA LEU A 33 3.93 8.17 6.35
C LEU A 33 3.94 9.46 7.19
N ALA A 34 5.06 10.16 7.21
CA ALA A 34 5.18 11.42 7.94
C ALA A 34 4.26 12.49 7.35
N ALA A 35 4.25 12.65 6.03
CA ALA A 35 3.39 13.62 5.36
C ALA A 35 1.91 13.30 5.55
N ALA A 36 1.56 12.02 5.45
CA ALA A 36 0.17 11.58 5.63
C ALA A 36 -0.30 11.79 7.07
N ARG A 37 0.56 11.50 8.07
CA ARG A 37 0.23 11.70 9.49
C ARG A 37 -0.10 13.16 9.76
N LYS A 38 0.70 14.06 9.21
CA LYS A 38 0.52 15.50 9.39
C LYS A 38 -0.86 15.98 8.94
N ARG A 39 -1.42 15.32 7.91
CA ARG A 39 -2.71 15.70 7.34
C ARG A 39 -3.83 14.73 7.71
N HIS A 40 -3.57 13.78 8.59
CA HIS A 40 -4.52 12.75 9.01
C HIS A 40 -5.08 11.95 7.84
N ILE A 41 -4.22 11.62 6.87
CA ILE A 41 -4.61 10.83 5.70
C ILE A 41 -4.17 9.39 5.91
N PRO A 42 -5.08 8.41 5.80
CA PRO A 42 -4.70 7.00 5.92
C PRO A 42 -3.87 6.54 4.73
N VAL A 43 -2.91 5.65 4.98
CA VAL A 43 -2.04 5.07 3.96
C VAL A 43 -2.22 3.56 3.94
N ILE A 44 -2.53 3.02 2.77
CA ILE A 44 -2.63 1.59 2.54
C ILE A 44 -1.47 1.18 1.66
N ALA A 45 -0.78 0.09 2.03
CA ALA A 45 0.34 -0.42 1.27
C ALA A 45 -0.05 -1.71 0.54
N LEU A 46 0.35 -1.80 -0.73
CA LEU A 46 0.17 -3.00 -1.56
C LEU A 46 1.52 -3.56 -1.93
N GLY A 47 1.69 -4.86 -1.83
CA GLY A 47 2.96 -5.49 -2.18
C GLY A 47 2.80 -6.86 -2.81
N GLY A 48 3.82 -7.29 -3.55
CA GLY A 48 3.85 -8.65 -4.08
C GLY A 48 4.10 -9.67 -2.97
N CYS A 49 4.83 -9.27 -1.94
CA CYS A 49 5.09 -10.08 -0.76
C CYS A 49 4.96 -9.16 0.45
N VAL A 50 4.29 -9.63 1.50
CA VAL A 50 4.09 -8.83 2.71
C VAL A 50 4.57 -9.62 3.91
N GLU A 51 5.55 -9.07 4.62
CA GLU A 51 6.10 -9.64 5.84
C GLU A 51 6.11 -8.57 6.94
N ASN A 52 6.29 -8.98 8.17
CA ASN A 52 6.38 -8.07 9.32
C ASN A 52 5.15 -7.15 9.43
N MET A 53 3.97 -7.74 9.29
CA MET A 53 2.71 -6.99 9.28
C MET A 53 2.55 -6.08 10.48
N LYS A 54 2.87 -6.57 11.68
CA LYS A 54 2.74 -5.78 12.90
C LYS A 54 3.61 -4.52 12.84
N GLU A 55 4.85 -4.66 12.40
CA GLU A 55 5.77 -3.53 12.29
C GLU A 55 5.30 -2.51 11.26
N LEU A 56 4.68 -2.96 10.17
CA LEU A 56 4.10 -2.06 9.16
C LEU A 56 2.97 -1.24 9.77
N ILE A 57 2.08 -1.88 10.49
CA ILE A 57 0.97 -1.18 11.14
C ILE A 57 1.48 -0.22 12.21
N ASP A 58 2.43 -0.67 13.03
CA ASP A 58 3.02 0.18 14.08
C ASP A 58 3.73 1.41 13.50
N ALA A 59 4.29 1.29 12.29
CA ALA A 59 4.96 2.40 11.61
C ALA A 59 3.99 3.46 11.07
N GLY A 60 2.70 3.12 10.92
CA GLY A 60 1.70 4.08 10.51
C GLY A 60 0.86 3.71 9.31
N PHE A 61 1.09 2.56 8.69
CA PHE A 61 0.18 2.10 7.63
C PHE A 61 -1.15 1.69 8.25
N LEU A 62 -2.25 2.12 7.67
CA LEU A 62 -3.57 1.69 8.10
C LEU A 62 -3.76 0.20 7.84
N ALA A 63 -3.29 -0.28 6.69
CA ALA A 63 -3.41 -1.66 6.29
C ALA A 63 -2.36 -1.98 5.23
N ALA A 64 -2.03 -3.26 5.09
CA ALA A 64 -1.12 -3.73 4.05
C ALA A 64 -1.69 -5.01 3.45
N PHE A 65 -1.65 -5.12 2.13
CA PHE A 65 -2.21 -6.25 1.40
C PHE A 65 -1.21 -6.82 0.41
N SER A 66 -1.18 -8.15 0.29
CA SER A 66 -0.55 -8.78 -0.86
C SER A 66 -1.49 -8.66 -2.05
N ILE A 67 -0.93 -8.37 -3.22
CA ILE A 67 -1.72 -8.29 -4.47
C ILE A 67 -1.88 -9.65 -5.14
N LEU A 68 -1.19 -10.68 -4.64
CA LEU A 68 -1.23 -12.02 -5.25
C LEU A 68 -2.55 -12.70 -4.94
N PRO A 69 -3.33 -13.10 -5.95
CA PRO A 69 -4.64 -13.73 -5.73
C PRO A 69 -4.54 -15.20 -5.32
N TYR A 70 -3.40 -15.83 -5.58
CA TYR A 70 -3.12 -17.23 -5.26
C TYR A 70 -1.60 -17.45 -5.30
N PRO A 71 -1.10 -18.57 -4.76
CA PRO A 71 0.34 -18.85 -4.80
C PRO A 71 0.86 -18.95 -6.24
N VAL A 72 1.96 -18.28 -6.51
CA VAL A 72 2.60 -18.28 -7.83
C VAL A 72 4.11 -18.31 -7.64
N THR A 73 4.84 -18.62 -8.71
CA THR A 73 6.29 -18.53 -8.71
C THR A 73 6.71 -17.04 -8.68
N LEU A 74 7.93 -16.77 -8.23
CA LEU A 74 8.47 -15.42 -8.26
C LEU A 74 8.49 -14.86 -9.69
N GLU A 75 8.86 -15.68 -10.65
CA GLU A 75 8.87 -15.29 -12.06
C GLU A 75 7.49 -14.82 -12.53
N GLN A 76 6.44 -15.57 -12.20
CA GLN A 76 5.08 -15.21 -12.56
C GLN A 76 4.64 -13.94 -11.81
N ALA A 77 4.97 -13.83 -10.55
CA ALA A 77 4.62 -12.65 -9.74
C ALA A 77 5.21 -11.37 -10.33
N MET A 78 6.41 -11.45 -10.91
CA MET A 78 7.10 -10.30 -11.47
C MET A 78 6.72 -9.98 -12.91
N GLN A 79 5.86 -10.78 -13.53
CA GLN A 79 5.38 -10.51 -14.86
C GLN A 79 4.54 -9.23 -14.86
N LYS A 80 4.91 -8.30 -15.73
CA LYS A 80 4.33 -6.94 -15.70
C LYS A 80 2.80 -6.91 -15.80
N ASN A 81 2.25 -7.63 -16.78
CA ASN A 81 0.80 -7.61 -16.99
C ASN A 81 0.05 -8.24 -15.82
N PHE A 82 0.59 -9.32 -15.28
CA PHE A 82 0.02 -9.99 -14.11
C PHE A 82 0.03 -9.05 -12.90
N ALA A 83 1.17 -8.40 -12.65
CA ALA A 83 1.31 -7.47 -11.53
C ALA A 83 0.35 -6.29 -11.65
N LEU A 84 0.23 -5.68 -12.83
CA LEU A 84 -0.68 -4.55 -13.06
C LEU A 84 -2.13 -4.96 -12.86
N TYR A 85 -2.52 -6.13 -13.34
CA TYR A 85 -3.87 -6.65 -13.17
C TYR A 85 -4.18 -6.85 -11.69
N ASN A 86 -3.24 -7.43 -10.95
CA ASN A 86 -3.41 -7.69 -9.52
C ASN A 86 -3.49 -6.41 -8.70
N ILE A 87 -2.68 -5.40 -9.04
CA ILE A 87 -2.74 -4.09 -8.38
C ILE A 87 -4.12 -3.46 -8.60
N ALA A 88 -4.60 -3.49 -9.82
CA ALA A 88 -5.92 -2.94 -10.16
C ALA A 88 -7.03 -3.65 -9.39
N ASN A 89 -7.01 -4.97 -9.35
CA ASN A 89 -8.03 -5.75 -8.64
C ASN A 89 -7.99 -5.51 -7.14
N THR A 90 -6.80 -5.51 -6.54
CA THR A 90 -6.66 -5.28 -5.10
C THR A 90 -7.12 -3.88 -4.73
N THR A 91 -6.74 -2.89 -5.52
CA THR A 91 -7.18 -1.51 -5.32
C THR A 91 -8.70 -1.40 -5.40
N GLU A 92 -9.32 -2.05 -6.38
CA GLU A 92 -10.77 -2.05 -6.51
C GLU A 92 -11.43 -2.63 -5.26
N GLN A 93 -10.93 -3.76 -4.75
CA GLN A 93 -11.50 -4.37 -3.55
C GLN A 93 -11.39 -3.45 -2.34
N VAL A 94 -10.26 -2.79 -2.17
CA VAL A 94 -10.05 -1.82 -1.09
C VAL A 94 -11.04 -0.67 -1.22
N MET A 95 -11.17 -0.11 -2.42
CA MET A 95 -12.07 1.02 -2.64
C MET A 95 -13.53 0.65 -2.45
N ARG A 96 -13.92 -0.58 -2.79
CA ARG A 96 -15.30 -1.05 -2.55
C ARG A 96 -15.62 -1.08 -1.06
N ILE A 97 -14.68 -1.54 -0.23
CA ILE A 97 -14.85 -1.56 1.22
C ILE A 97 -15.02 -0.13 1.75
N ILE A 98 -14.14 0.77 1.34
CA ILE A 98 -14.14 2.16 1.79
C ILE A 98 -15.46 2.86 1.39
N LYS A 99 -15.85 2.70 0.15
CA LYS A 99 -17.08 3.31 -0.38
C LYS A 99 -18.31 2.81 0.36
N ASN A 100 -18.36 1.53 0.68
CA ASN A 100 -19.47 0.93 1.41
C ASN A 100 -19.58 1.52 2.83
N GLN A 101 -18.45 1.73 3.49
CA GLN A 101 -18.43 2.32 4.84
C GLN A 101 -18.84 3.79 4.84
N ALA A 102 -18.60 4.50 3.75
CA ALA A 102 -18.94 5.92 3.64
C ALA A 102 -20.42 6.20 3.45
N GLN A 103 -21.22 5.17 3.16
CA GLN A 103 -22.67 5.30 2.96
C GLN A 103 -23.46 5.19 4.30
#